data_969cf8a182a0508fb8ef76e16c4d6f0e
#
_entry.id   969cf8a182a0508fb8ef76e16c4d6f0e
#
_cell.length_a   1.000
_cell.length_b   1.000
_cell.length_c   1.000
_cell.angle_alpha   90.00
_cell.angle_beta   90.00
_cell.angle_gamma   90.00
#
_symmetry.space_group_name_H-M   'P 1'
#
loop_
_entity.id
_entity.type
_entity.pdbx_description
1 polymer ?
#
loop_
_entity_poly.entity_id
_entity_poly.type
_entity_poly.pdbx_seq_one_letter_code
_entity_poly.pdbx_strand_id
1 'polypeptide(L)'
;VLVQSFTFCASSHPVTYLGATPVFVDSEEDTWNMDPHLLEEAIKDRMAKTGKKPKAIVPVYLYGMPAKIDEIMAVADRYDIPVIEDAAEGLGSRYDGQVCGTFGRYGVLSFNGNKMITTSGGGALICPDEEAKKKIMFYATQAREAYPYYQHEEIGYNYRMSNICAGIGRGQMNVLDEHIEHHKHVARMYKELLARIEGITFHENPSLRYDSNYWLSTIILDPNLKVKGEDKAYAAAVQGAVGGAAGVTHAAATLHTDCEPNR
;
A
#
# COMPACT_ATOMS: atom_id res chain seq x y z
N VAL A 1 3.68 -16.45 -4.23
CA VAL A 1 2.97 -15.18 -4.41
C VAL A 1 4.00 -14.11 -4.68
N LEU A 2 3.79 -13.28 -5.71
CA LEU A 2 4.66 -12.13 -6.01
C LEU A 2 4.17 -10.93 -5.20
N VAL A 3 5.09 -10.26 -4.51
CA VAL A 3 4.77 -9.15 -3.59
C VAL A 3 5.75 -8.01 -3.85
N GLN A 4 5.28 -6.79 -3.81
CA GLN A 4 6.15 -5.61 -3.87
C GLN A 4 7.18 -5.65 -2.71
N SER A 5 8.44 -5.30 -3.00
CA SER A 5 9.51 -5.32 -1.99
C SER A 5 9.45 -4.10 -1.07
N PHE A 6 9.19 -2.94 -1.63
CA PHE A 6 9.06 -1.69 -0.89
C PHE A 6 7.63 -1.52 -0.38
N THR A 7 7.37 -2.07 0.80
CA THR A 7 6.04 -2.13 1.42
C THR A 7 6.11 -2.34 2.93
N PHE A 8 5.00 -2.12 3.60
CA PHE A 8 4.83 -2.58 4.97
C PHE A 8 4.70 -4.11 5.00
N CYS A 9 5.22 -4.74 6.03
CA CYS A 9 5.30 -6.21 6.14
C CYS A 9 3.94 -6.93 6.06
N ALA A 10 2.83 -6.22 6.28
CA ALA A 10 1.49 -6.80 6.18
C ALA A 10 1.10 -7.24 4.77
N SER A 11 1.78 -6.76 3.71
CA SER A 11 1.58 -7.27 2.35
C SER A 11 2.15 -8.68 2.15
N SER A 12 3.22 -9.04 2.87
CA SER A 12 3.94 -10.31 2.70
C SER A 12 3.67 -11.34 3.79
N HIS A 13 3.46 -10.93 5.05
CA HIS A 13 3.25 -11.85 6.16
C HIS A 13 2.06 -12.78 5.98
N PRO A 14 0.88 -12.35 5.50
CA PRO A 14 -0.26 -13.24 5.29
C PRO A 14 0.03 -14.37 4.30
N VAL A 15 0.94 -14.14 3.34
CA VAL A 15 1.41 -15.18 2.41
C VAL A 15 2.09 -16.32 3.19
N THR A 16 2.92 -15.97 4.16
CA THR A 16 3.62 -16.96 5.00
C THR A 16 2.69 -17.64 6.00
N TYR A 17 1.67 -16.96 6.52
CA TYR A 17 0.65 -17.58 7.39
C TYR A 17 -0.11 -18.71 6.70
N LEU A 18 -0.25 -18.64 5.38
CA LEU A 18 -0.86 -19.68 4.54
C LEU A 18 0.14 -20.74 4.07
N GLY A 19 1.38 -20.75 4.57
CA GLY A 19 2.43 -21.68 4.17
C GLY A 19 2.95 -21.47 2.75
N ALA A 20 2.61 -20.32 2.13
CA ALA A 20 3.11 -19.96 0.81
C ALA A 20 4.40 -19.13 0.90
N THR A 21 5.17 -19.11 -0.18
CA THR A 21 6.42 -18.34 -0.26
C THR A 21 6.18 -17.01 -0.94
N PRO A 22 6.46 -15.88 -0.27
CA PRO A 22 6.52 -14.58 -0.93
C PRO A 22 7.77 -14.50 -1.80
N VAL A 23 7.64 -13.92 -2.97
CA VAL A 23 8.73 -13.58 -3.89
C VAL A 23 8.65 -12.10 -4.13
N PHE A 24 9.68 -11.38 -3.72
CA PHE A 24 9.69 -9.93 -3.80
C PHE A 24 10.05 -9.45 -5.19
N VAL A 25 9.32 -8.45 -5.66
CA VAL A 25 9.54 -7.72 -6.91
C VAL A 25 9.92 -6.29 -6.55
N ASP A 26 10.97 -5.79 -7.15
CA ASP A 26 11.48 -4.46 -6.84
C ASP A 26 10.62 -3.35 -7.45
N SER A 27 10.92 -2.12 -7.04
CA SER A 27 10.15 -0.93 -7.38
C SER A 27 10.73 -0.23 -8.61
N GLU A 28 9.88 0.47 -9.36
CA GLU A 28 10.28 1.40 -10.41
C GLU A 28 10.40 2.84 -9.86
N GLU A 29 11.09 3.70 -10.59
CA GLU A 29 11.56 5.00 -10.09
C GLU A 29 10.47 6.08 -10.03
N ASP A 30 9.43 6.00 -10.87
CA ASP A 30 8.43 7.07 -10.99
C ASP A 30 7.44 7.09 -9.83
N THR A 31 6.92 5.91 -9.45
CA THR A 31 5.89 5.77 -8.40
C THR A 31 6.39 5.10 -7.14
N TRP A 32 7.59 4.49 -7.18
CA TRP A 32 8.20 3.63 -6.15
C TRP A 32 7.40 2.36 -5.87
N ASN A 33 6.45 2.04 -6.72
CA ASN A 33 5.65 0.83 -6.65
C ASN A 33 6.25 -0.28 -7.53
N MET A 34 5.62 -1.44 -7.51
CA MET A 34 6.07 -2.64 -8.23
C MET A 34 6.40 -2.34 -9.69
N ASP A 35 7.61 -2.71 -10.12
CA ASP A 35 8.04 -2.59 -11.51
C ASP A 35 7.34 -3.67 -12.38
N PRO A 36 6.56 -3.29 -13.41
CA PRO A 36 5.88 -4.25 -14.28
C PRO A 36 6.82 -5.13 -15.10
N HIS A 37 8.03 -4.65 -15.44
CA HIS A 37 9.02 -5.44 -16.16
C HIS A 37 9.63 -6.50 -15.26
N LEU A 38 10.06 -6.12 -14.05
CA LEU A 38 10.58 -7.05 -13.06
C LEU A 38 9.51 -8.04 -12.59
N LEU A 39 8.24 -7.63 -12.57
CA LEU A 39 7.12 -8.53 -12.32
C LEU A 39 7.07 -9.65 -13.36
N GLU A 40 7.14 -9.31 -14.65
CA GLU A 40 7.12 -10.31 -15.73
C GLU A 40 8.35 -11.22 -15.67
N GLU A 41 9.53 -10.68 -15.39
CA GLU A 41 10.75 -11.47 -15.19
C GLU A 41 10.61 -12.44 -14.02
N ALA A 42 10.08 -11.99 -12.89
CA ALA A 42 9.85 -12.84 -11.72
C ALA A 42 8.84 -13.97 -12.00
N ILE A 43 7.80 -13.73 -12.82
CA ILE A 43 6.86 -14.77 -13.26
C ILE A 43 7.61 -15.83 -14.06
N LYS A 44 8.36 -15.41 -15.09
CA LYS A 44 9.14 -16.30 -15.97
C LYS A 44 10.16 -17.13 -15.18
N ASP A 45 10.89 -16.49 -14.27
CA ASP A 45 11.87 -17.15 -13.39
C ASP A 45 11.21 -18.20 -12.50
N ARG A 46 10.08 -17.87 -11.87
CA ARG A 46 9.36 -18.84 -11.02
C ARG A 46 8.82 -20.02 -11.81
N MET A 47 8.25 -19.79 -12.98
CA MET A 47 7.78 -20.85 -13.85
C MET A 47 8.93 -21.76 -14.31
N ALA A 48 10.06 -21.19 -14.69
CA ALA A 48 11.24 -21.96 -15.08
C ALA A 48 11.83 -22.79 -13.92
N LYS A 49 11.94 -22.21 -12.72
CA LYS A 49 12.55 -22.88 -11.55
C LYS A 49 11.64 -23.89 -10.85
N THR A 50 10.32 -23.67 -10.89
CA THR A 50 9.40 -24.48 -10.09
C THR A 50 8.41 -25.31 -10.92
N GLY A 51 8.33 -25.05 -12.22
CA GLY A 51 7.32 -25.64 -13.11
C GLY A 51 5.88 -25.15 -12.79
N LYS A 52 5.70 -24.14 -11.94
CA LYS A 52 4.39 -23.67 -11.46
C LYS A 52 4.26 -22.17 -11.63
N LYS A 53 3.07 -21.77 -12.06
CA LYS A 53 2.64 -20.38 -12.14
C LYS A 53 2.49 -19.79 -10.70
N PRO A 54 2.92 -18.54 -10.44
CA PRO A 54 2.57 -17.84 -9.20
C PRO A 54 1.05 -17.78 -8.99
N LYS A 55 0.60 -17.84 -7.73
CA LYS A 55 -0.83 -17.92 -7.41
C LYS A 55 -1.51 -16.57 -7.30
N ALA A 56 -0.76 -15.50 -7.03
CA ALA A 56 -1.26 -14.14 -6.95
C ALA A 56 -0.11 -13.14 -7.10
N ILE A 57 -0.48 -11.90 -7.45
CA ILE A 57 0.37 -10.71 -7.45
C ILE A 57 -0.22 -9.73 -6.43
N VAL A 58 0.63 -9.13 -5.60
CA VAL A 58 0.25 -8.15 -4.58
C VAL A 58 1.03 -6.84 -4.82
N PRO A 59 0.55 -5.95 -5.71
CA PRO A 59 1.05 -4.60 -5.80
C PRO A 59 0.55 -3.77 -4.61
N VAL A 60 1.27 -2.70 -4.30
CA VAL A 60 0.95 -1.76 -3.22
C VAL A 60 0.81 -0.36 -3.81
N TYR A 61 0.02 0.49 -3.19
CA TYR A 61 -0.03 1.92 -3.47
C TYR A 61 0.72 2.68 -2.39
N LEU A 62 2.06 2.57 -2.45
CA LEU A 62 2.97 3.06 -1.41
C LEU A 62 2.77 4.56 -1.19
N TYR A 63 2.60 4.95 0.08
CA TYR A 63 2.39 6.34 0.52
C TYR A 63 1.18 7.04 -0.12
N GLY A 64 0.28 6.27 -0.74
CA GLY A 64 -0.89 6.78 -1.44
C GLY A 64 -0.67 7.03 -2.93
N MET A 65 0.53 6.78 -3.45
CA MET A 65 0.83 6.92 -4.88
C MET A 65 0.27 5.74 -5.67
N PRO A 66 -0.55 5.95 -6.70
CA PRO A 66 -0.99 4.87 -7.58
C PRO A 66 0.20 4.20 -8.28
N ALA A 67 0.17 2.87 -8.39
CA ALA A 67 1.12 2.10 -9.19
C ALA A 67 0.84 2.25 -10.69
N LYS A 68 1.75 1.80 -11.56
CA LYS A 68 1.52 1.58 -13.01
C LYS A 68 0.56 0.40 -13.18
N ILE A 69 -0.65 0.55 -12.66
CA ILE A 69 -1.57 -0.57 -12.45
C ILE A 69 -2.08 -1.18 -13.75
N ASP A 70 -2.24 -0.38 -14.81
CA ASP A 70 -2.62 -0.88 -16.14
C ASP A 70 -1.54 -1.81 -16.72
N GLU A 71 -0.26 -1.50 -16.56
CA GLU A 71 0.85 -2.35 -16.99
C GLU A 71 0.94 -3.62 -16.14
N ILE A 72 0.77 -3.50 -14.81
CA ILE A 72 0.71 -4.65 -13.89
C ILE A 72 -0.46 -5.57 -14.26
N MET A 73 -1.65 -5.03 -14.52
CA MET A 73 -2.82 -5.80 -14.93
C MET A 73 -2.60 -6.46 -16.28
N ALA A 74 -1.99 -5.77 -17.25
CA ALA A 74 -1.66 -6.35 -18.55
C ALA A 74 -0.70 -7.56 -18.44
N VAL A 75 0.27 -7.50 -17.54
CA VAL A 75 1.14 -8.64 -17.21
C VAL A 75 0.34 -9.74 -16.53
N ALA A 76 -0.46 -9.42 -15.52
CA ALA A 76 -1.26 -10.37 -14.76
C ALA A 76 -2.23 -11.15 -15.66
N ASP A 77 -2.92 -10.46 -16.56
CA ASP A 77 -3.87 -11.04 -17.52
C ASP A 77 -3.18 -11.98 -18.53
N ARG A 78 -1.99 -11.60 -19.03
CA ARG A 78 -1.20 -12.42 -19.94
C ARG A 78 -0.88 -13.80 -19.37
N TYR A 79 -0.64 -13.85 -18.05
CA TYR A 79 -0.31 -15.09 -17.34
C TYR A 79 -1.51 -15.70 -16.61
N ASP A 80 -2.68 -15.07 -16.67
CA ASP A 80 -3.89 -15.47 -15.92
C ASP A 80 -3.56 -15.64 -14.41
N ILE A 81 -3.02 -14.59 -13.79
CA ILE A 81 -2.67 -14.54 -12.37
C ILE A 81 -3.53 -13.47 -11.70
N PRO A 82 -4.30 -13.79 -10.66
CA PRO A 82 -5.12 -12.79 -9.97
C PRO A 82 -4.25 -11.75 -9.24
N VAL A 83 -4.72 -10.49 -9.28
CA VAL A 83 -4.13 -9.36 -8.56
C VAL A 83 -4.94 -9.10 -7.30
N ILE A 84 -4.24 -8.91 -6.19
CA ILE A 84 -4.78 -8.48 -4.90
C ILE A 84 -4.11 -7.14 -4.59
N GLU A 85 -4.84 -6.04 -4.72
CA GLU A 85 -4.30 -4.71 -4.51
C GLU A 85 -4.18 -4.42 -3.01
N ASP A 86 -2.98 -4.12 -2.54
CA ASP A 86 -2.79 -3.54 -1.21
C ASP A 86 -2.98 -2.02 -1.31
N ALA A 87 -4.22 -1.59 -1.12
CA ALA A 87 -4.63 -0.20 -1.12
C ALA A 87 -4.75 0.36 0.31
N ALA A 88 -4.00 -0.21 1.26
CA ALA A 88 -4.00 0.22 2.66
C ALA A 88 -3.61 1.70 2.84
N GLU A 89 -2.88 2.25 1.90
CA GLU A 89 -2.43 3.65 1.86
C GLU A 89 -3.09 4.44 0.72
N GLY A 90 -3.71 3.75 -0.22
CA GLY A 90 -4.30 4.30 -1.44
C GLY A 90 -5.78 4.65 -1.37
N LEU A 91 -6.39 4.74 -0.17
CA LEU A 91 -7.80 5.08 -0.06
C LEU A 91 -8.11 6.44 -0.68
N GLY A 92 -8.95 6.45 -1.71
CA GLY A 92 -9.33 7.64 -2.47
C GLY A 92 -8.36 8.05 -3.56
N SER A 93 -7.14 7.49 -3.61
CA SER A 93 -6.24 7.67 -4.76
C SER A 93 -6.84 7.08 -6.04
N ARG A 94 -6.47 7.68 -7.19
CA ARG A 94 -7.02 7.29 -8.49
C ARG A 94 -5.93 7.14 -9.54
N TYR A 95 -6.16 6.21 -10.46
CA TYR A 95 -5.41 6.07 -11.70
C TYR A 95 -6.37 6.12 -12.87
N ASP A 96 -6.17 7.02 -13.82
CA ASP A 96 -7.11 7.31 -14.92
C ASP A 96 -8.56 7.50 -14.44
N GLY A 97 -8.74 8.13 -13.28
CA GLY A 97 -10.04 8.39 -12.66
C GLY A 97 -10.66 7.21 -11.92
N GLN A 98 -10.14 5.99 -12.05
CA GLN A 98 -10.60 4.82 -11.31
C GLN A 98 -9.92 4.75 -9.94
N VAL A 99 -10.67 4.39 -8.90
CA VAL A 99 -10.19 4.33 -7.52
C VAL A 99 -9.25 3.14 -7.32
N CYS A 100 -8.10 3.37 -6.68
CA CYS A 100 -7.16 2.33 -6.27
C CYS A 100 -7.84 1.29 -5.35
N GLY A 101 -7.52 0.02 -5.54
CA GLY A 101 -8.21 -1.10 -4.88
C GLY A 101 -9.38 -1.68 -5.66
N THR A 102 -9.67 -1.18 -6.89
CA THR A 102 -10.80 -1.64 -7.72
C THR A 102 -10.38 -2.16 -9.09
N PHE A 103 -9.09 -2.30 -9.37
CA PHE A 103 -8.55 -2.82 -10.63
C PHE A 103 -8.39 -4.33 -10.61
N GLY A 104 -7.85 -4.86 -9.51
CA GLY A 104 -7.61 -6.29 -9.35
C GLY A 104 -8.85 -7.07 -8.91
N ARG A 105 -8.64 -8.35 -8.65
CA ARG A 105 -9.72 -9.22 -8.17
C ARG A 105 -10.16 -8.89 -6.75
N TYR A 106 -9.24 -8.41 -5.91
CA TYR A 106 -9.48 -7.97 -4.54
C TYR A 106 -8.71 -6.70 -4.26
N GLY A 107 -9.28 -5.83 -3.41
CA GLY A 107 -8.61 -4.64 -2.92
C GLY A 107 -8.69 -4.56 -1.39
N VAL A 108 -7.55 -4.36 -0.74
CA VAL A 108 -7.43 -4.29 0.72
C VAL A 108 -7.31 -2.84 1.15
N LEU A 109 -8.21 -2.41 2.02
CA LEU A 109 -8.21 -1.08 2.63
C LEU A 109 -7.86 -1.20 4.11
N SER A 110 -7.13 -0.24 4.64
CA SER A 110 -6.78 -0.16 6.06
C SER A 110 -7.40 1.06 6.72
N PHE A 111 -7.92 0.87 7.93
CA PHE A 111 -8.44 1.91 8.81
C PHE A 111 -7.67 1.94 10.13
N ASN A 112 -6.38 1.58 10.09
CA ASN A 112 -5.50 1.69 11.24
C ASN A 112 -5.38 3.14 11.71
N GLY A 113 -4.86 3.36 12.93
CA GLY A 113 -4.83 4.67 13.58
C GLY A 113 -4.19 5.80 12.79
N ASN A 114 -3.23 5.49 11.93
CA ASN A 114 -2.46 6.46 11.14
C ASN A 114 -2.88 6.55 9.66
N LYS A 115 -3.97 5.92 9.25
CA LYS A 115 -4.41 5.94 7.84
C LYS A 115 -5.25 7.19 7.51
N MET A 116 -5.55 7.38 6.24
CA MET A 116 -6.32 8.52 5.72
C MET A 116 -7.62 8.77 6.49
N ILE A 117 -8.31 7.69 6.86
CA ILE A 117 -9.36 7.64 7.89
C ILE A 117 -9.07 6.50 8.84
N THR A 118 -9.58 6.60 10.06
CA THR A 118 -9.28 5.59 11.09
C THR A 118 -10.53 5.08 11.79
N THR A 119 -10.48 3.81 12.18
CA THR A 119 -11.40 3.17 13.12
C THR A 119 -10.64 2.64 14.35
N SER A 120 -9.47 3.23 14.65
CA SER A 120 -8.47 2.73 15.61
C SER A 120 -7.76 1.45 15.12
N GLY A 121 -8.46 0.54 14.53
CA GLY A 121 -7.98 -0.68 13.91
C GLY A 121 -9.05 -1.26 13.00
N GLY A 122 -8.64 -2.15 12.11
CA GLY A 122 -9.52 -2.77 11.13
C GLY A 122 -9.23 -2.33 9.70
N GLY A 123 -10.07 -2.75 8.78
CA GLY A 123 -9.97 -2.49 7.37
C GLY A 123 -11.20 -2.98 6.64
N ALA A 124 -11.16 -2.93 5.32
CA ALA A 124 -12.18 -3.49 4.45
C ALA A 124 -11.53 -4.25 3.29
N LEU A 125 -12.25 -5.24 2.79
CA LEU A 125 -11.87 -5.98 1.60
C LEU A 125 -12.91 -5.75 0.51
N ILE A 126 -12.48 -5.18 -0.59
CA ILE A 126 -13.26 -5.10 -1.83
C ILE A 126 -13.17 -6.46 -2.50
N CYS A 127 -14.30 -7.06 -2.82
CA CYS A 127 -14.39 -8.39 -3.41
C CYS A 127 -15.30 -8.38 -4.64
N PRO A 128 -15.11 -9.35 -5.58
CA PRO A 128 -15.76 -9.30 -6.90
C PRO A 128 -17.26 -9.57 -6.85
N ASP A 129 -17.73 -10.38 -5.88
CA ASP A 129 -19.11 -10.85 -5.85
C ASP A 129 -19.56 -11.30 -4.45
N GLU A 130 -20.86 -11.61 -4.32
CA GLU A 130 -21.47 -12.07 -3.07
C GLU A 130 -20.99 -13.45 -2.62
N GLU A 131 -20.55 -14.31 -3.53
CA GLU A 131 -20.02 -15.63 -3.19
C GLU A 131 -18.67 -15.49 -2.50
N ALA A 132 -17.76 -14.70 -3.09
CA ALA A 132 -16.47 -14.35 -2.48
C ALA A 132 -16.69 -13.70 -1.10
N LYS A 133 -17.61 -12.73 -1.01
CA LYS A 133 -17.94 -12.07 0.25
C LYS A 133 -18.40 -13.06 1.32
N LYS A 134 -19.30 -13.99 0.98
CA LYS A 134 -19.77 -15.01 1.93
C LYS A 134 -18.63 -15.88 2.44
N LYS A 135 -17.75 -16.32 1.54
CA LYS A 135 -16.59 -17.13 1.91
C LYS A 135 -15.61 -16.37 2.80
N ILE A 136 -15.32 -15.11 2.47
CA ILE A 136 -14.47 -14.24 3.27
C ILE A 136 -15.06 -14.02 4.65
N MET A 137 -16.36 -13.72 4.73
CA MET A 137 -17.05 -13.54 6.00
C MET A 137 -17.06 -14.81 6.85
N PHE A 138 -17.20 -15.99 6.24
CA PHE A 138 -17.08 -17.26 6.91
C PHE A 138 -15.73 -17.40 7.62
N TYR A 139 -14.62 -17.17 6.90
CA TYR A 139 -13.30 -17.22 7.50
C TYR A 139 -13.04 -16.09 8.52
N ALA A 140 -13.53 -14.88 8.27
CA ALA A 140 -13.36 -13.75 9.18
C ALA A 140 -14.17 -13.87 10.48
N THR A 141 -15.11 -14.81 10.54
CA THR A 141 -15.96 -15.12 11.70
C THR A 141 -15.74 -16.57 12.17
N GLN A 142 -14.51 -16.94 12.33
CA GLN A 142 -14.01 -18.21 12.90
C GLN A 142 -14.31 -19.48 12.07
N ALA A 143 -14.72 -19.39 10.82
CA ALA A 143 -15.17 -20.53 10.00
C ALA A 143 -16.23 -21.37 10.72
N ARG A 144 -17.19 -20.68 11.39
CA ARG A 144 -18.26 -21.36 12.12
C ARG A 144 -19.31 -21.88 11.17
N GLU A 145 -19.60 -23.18 11.26
CA GLU A 145 -20.65 -23.84 10.51
C GLU A 145 -22.05 -23.43 11.00
N ALA A 146 -23.05 -23.54 10.12
CA ALA A 146 -24.42 -23.12 10.38
C ALA A 146 -25.23 -24.18 11.17
N TYR A 147 -24.71 -24.60 12.34
CA TYR A 147 -25.40 -25.50 13.26
C TYR A 147 -25.90 -24.74 14.49
N PRO A 148 -26.91 -25.27 15.22
CA PRO A 148 -27.38 -24.68 16.46
C PRO A 148 -26.35 -24.77 17.61
N TYR A 149 -25.29 -25.54 17.43
CA TYR A 149 -24.15 -25.67 18.33
C TYR A 149 -22.88 -25.19 17.62
N TYR A 150 -21.76 -25.03 18.34
CA TYR A 150 -20.49 -24.64 17.77
C TYR A 150 -19.84 -25.82 17.03
N GLN A 151 -19.69 -25.67 15.74
CA GLN A 151 -19.03 -26.64 14.86
C GLN A 151 -18.06 -25.89 13.95
N HIS A 152 -16.84 -26.40 13.82
CA HIS A 152 -15.79 -25.88 12.98
C HIS A 152 -15.12 -27.02 12.23
N GLU A 153 -15.20 -27.02 10.92
CA GLU A 153 -14.54 -28.01 10.06
C GLU A 153 -13.26 -27.43 9.46
N GLU A 154 -13.15 -26.10 9.39
CA GLU A 154 -11.98 -25.38 8.91
C GLU A 154 -11.46 -24.40 9.97
N ILE A 155 -10.20 -24.01 9.85
CA ILE A 155 -9.61 -22.97 10.69
C ILE A 155 -10.03 -21.61 10.15
N GLY A 156 -10.64 -20.79 11.00
CA GLY A 156 -11.00 -19.42 10.71
C GLY A 156 -10.33 -18.42 11.66
N TYR A 157 -10.68 -17.15 11.49
CA TYR A 157 -10.09 -16.02 12.18
C TYR A 157 -11.15 -15.15 12.85
N ASN A 158 -10.76 -14.35 13.80
CA ASN A 158 -11.59 -13.32 14.37
C ASN A 158 -11.17 -11.96 13.79
N TYR A 159 -11.50 -11.72 12.53
CA TYR A 159 -11.09 -10.54 11.78
C TYR A 159 -12.24 -9.58 11.44
N ARG A 160 -13.46 -9.89 11.88
CA ARG A 160 -14.57 -9.00 11.62
C ARG A 160 -14.48 -7.75 12.49
N MET A 161 -14.59 -6.58 11.85
CA MET A 161 -14.64 -5.28 12.51
C MET A 161 -15.84 -5.22 13.49
N SER A 162 -15.62 -4.67 14.68
CA SER A 162 -16.70 -4.45 15.65
C SER A 162 -17.66 -3.36 15.18
N ASN A 163 -18.90 -3.38 15.71
CA ASN A 163 -19.90 -2.36 15.40
C ASN A 163 -19.47 -0.95 15.82
N ILE A 164 -18.68 -0.84 16.91
CA ILE A 164 -18.15 0.44 17.38
C ILE A 164 -17.17 1.01 16.34
N CYS A 165 -16.19 0.20 15.94
CA CYS A 165 -15.23 0.59 14.90
C CYS A 165 -15.93 0.90 13.57
N ALA A 166 -16.90 0.09 13.16
CA ALA A 166 -17.68 0.33 11.94
C ALA A 166 -18.49 1.64 12.01
N GLY A 167 -19.04 1.97 13.18
CA GLY A 167 -19.73 3.25 13.42
C GLY A 167 -18.79 4.46 13.27
N ILE A 168 -17.58 4.37 13.85
CA ILE A 168 -16.55 5.38 13.68
C ILE A 168 -16.19 5.52 12.20
N GLY A 169 -15.94 4.42 11.50
CA GLY A 169 -15.61 4.42 10.07
C GLY A 169 -16.67 5.09 9.22
N ARG A 170 -17.95 4.87 9.48
CA ARG A 170 -19.04 5.57 8.78
C ARG A 170 -18.99 7.08 9.00
N GLY A 171 -18.66 7.54 10.21
CA GLY A 171 -18.46 8.96 10.48
C GLY A 171 -17.26 9.52 9.75
N GLN A 172 -16.14 8.81 9.77
CA GLN A 172 -14.90 9.19 9.09
C GLN A 172 -15.05 9.27 7.55
N MET A 173 -15.86 8.39 6.95
CA MET A 173 -16.14 8.45 5.50
C MET A 173 -16.80 9.76 5.06
N ASN A 174 -17.55 10.42 5.94
CA ASN A 174 -18.19 11.70 5.60
C ASN A 174 -17.19 12.85 5.39
N VAL A 175 -15.98 12.72 5.92
CA VAL A 175 -14.92 13.74 5.85
C VAL A 175 -13.71 13.27 5.02
N LEU A 176 -13.81 12.13 4.34
CA LEU A 176 -12.72 11.56 3.57
C LEU A 176 -12.18 12.50 2.51
N ASP A 177 -13.06 13.12 1.74
CA ASP A 177 -12.65 14.02 0.65
C ASP A 177 -11.96 15.28 1.20
N GLU A 178 -12.41 15.80 2.34
CA GLU A 178 -11.78 16.92 3.03
C GLU A 178 -10.39 16.54 3.54
N HIS A 179 -10.21 15.34 4.07
CA HIS A 179 -8.91 14.83 4.51
C HIS A 179 -7.96 14.68 3.32
N ILE A 180 -8.40 14.11 2.20
CA ILE A 180 -7.58 13.96 0.99
C ILE A 180 -7.12 15.35 0.49
N GLU A 181 -8.02 16.31 0.39
CA GLU A 181 -7.67 17.67 -0.03
C GLU A 181 -6.73 18.37 0.95
N HIS A 182 -6.88 18.11 2.26
CA HIS A 182 -5.93 18.59 3.26
C HIS A 182 -4.52 18.00 3.05
N HIS A 183 -4.40 16.69 2.85
CA HIS A 183 -3.11 16.04 2.57
C HIS A 183 -2.47 16.55 1.27
N LYS A 184 -3.25 16.72 0.21
CA LYS A 184 -2.80 17.36 -1.04
C LYS A 184 -2.32 18.80 -0.83
N HIS A 185 -3.02 19.56 0.02
CA HIS A 185 -2.60 20.91 0.38
C HIS A 185 -1.26 20.91 1.12
N VAL A 186 -1.10 20.05 2.13
CA VAL A 186 0.14 19.90 2.89
C VAL A 186 1.29 19.49 1.96
N ALA A 187 1.06 18.55 1.04
CA ALA A 187 2.06 18.15 0.06
C ALA A 187 2.52 19.33 -0.82
N ARG A 188 1.58 20.17 -1.29
CA ARG A 188 1.91 21.40 -2.05
C ARG A 188 2.76 22.36 -1.21
N MET A 189 2.39 22.57 0.06
CA MET A 189 3.19 23.42 0.96
C MET A 189 4.62 22.91 1.14
N TYR A 190 4.80 21.61 1.38
CA TYR A 190 6.15 21.02 1.47
C TYR A 190 6.94 21.19 0.17
N LYS A 191 6.31 20.97 -0.96
CA LYS A 191 6.93 21.18 -2.27
C LYS A 191 7.44 22.61 -2.43
N GLU A 192 6.62 23.61 -2.10
CA GLU A 192 6.99 25.03 -2.18
C GLU A 192 8.12 25.40 -1.21
N LEU A 193 8.06 24.89 0.04
CA LEU A 193 9.06 25.16 1.06
C LEU A 193 10.41 24.53 0.70
N LEU A 194 10.40 23.33 0.12
CA LEU A 194 11.61 22.56 -0.19
C LEU A 194 12.17 22.86 -1.59
N ALA A 195 11.41 23.52 -2.45
CA ALA A 195 11.80 23.79 -3.85
C ALA A 195 13.14 24.55 -4.03
N ARG A 196 13.59 25.24 -2.98
CA ARG A 196 14.85 26.03 -2.99
C ARG A 196 16.02 25.30 -2.37
N ILE A 197 15.80 24.07 -1.88
CA ILE A 197 16.86 23.28 -1.22
C ILE A 197 17.43 22.33 -2.26
N GLU A 198 18.66 22.59 -2.66
CA GLU A 198 19.37 21.74 -3.61
C GLU A 198 19.61 20.35 -2.99
N GLY A 199 19.43 19.30 -3.79
CA GLY A 199 19.58 17.91 -3.36
C GLY A 199 18.34 17.31 -2.70
N ILE A 200 17.19 17.99 -2.74
CA ILE A 200 15.89 17.45 -2.32
C ILE A 200 14.96 17.39 -3.54
N THR A 201 14.44 16.20 -3.81
CA THR A 201 13.39 16.00 -4.83
C THR A 201 12.11 15.55 -4.16
N PHE A 202 11.00 16.24 -4.43
CA PHE A 202 9.69 15.86 -3.90
C PHE A 202 9.07 14.77 -4.78
N HIS A 203 8.48 13.75 -4.15
CA HIS A 203 7.80 12.66 -4.86
C HIS A 203 6.40 13.11 -5.27
N GLU A 204 6.16 13.16 -6.57
CA GLU A 204 4.94 13.73 -7.16
C GLU A 204 4.26 12.74 -8.10
N ASN A 205 3.00 13.04 -8.45
CA ASN A 205 2.31 12.32 -9.51
C ASN A 205 3.11 12.39 -10.82
N PRO A 206 3.48 11.26 -11.44
CA PRO A 206 4.29 11.25 -12.66
C PRO A 206 3.59 11.90 -13.87
N SER A 207 2.26 11.88 -13.89
CA SER A 207 1.44 12.50 -14.94
C SER A 207 0.02 12.75 -14.45
N LEU A 208 -0.83 13.36 -15.31
CA LEU A 208 -2.25 13.59 -15.03
C LEU A 208 -3.10 12.30 -14.90
N ARG A 209 -2.54 11.14 -15.22
CA ARG A 209 -3.20 9.85 -15.01
C ARG A 209 -3.25 9.45 -13.54
N TYR A 210 -2.30 9.97 -12.74
CA TYR A 210 -2.13 9.66 -11.33
C TYR A 210 -2.76 10.75 -10.47
N ASP A 211 -3.57 10.38 -9.49
CA ASP A 211 -4.13 11.27 -8.49
C ASP A 211 -3.90 10.64 -7.11
N SER A 212 -2.73 10.90 -6.54
CA SER A 212 -2.37 10.46 -5.20
C SER A 212 -3.19 11.19 -4.14
N ASN A 213 -3.60 10.45 -3.11
CA ASN A 213 -4.18 11.05 -1.90
C ASN A 213 -3.11 11.73 -1.01
N TYR A 214 -1.81 11.54 -1.32
CA TYR A 214 -0.69 12.01 -0.52
C TYR A 214 -0.82 11.64 0.97
N TRP A 215 -1.21 10.38 1.25
CA TRP A 215 -1.25 9.90 2.63
C TRP A 215 0.02 10.27 3.41
N LEU A 216 1.17 10.17 2.76
CA LEU A 216 2.41 10.76 3.24
C LEU A 216 3.04 11.64 2.17
N SER A 217 3.59 12.77 2.59
CA SER A 217 4.48 13.60 1.77
C SER A 217 5.91 13.05 1.86
N THR A 218 6.49 12.69 0.72
CA THR A 218 7.79 12.01 0.66
C THR A 218 8.77 12.75 -0.22
N ILE A 219 10.06 12.63 0.11
CA ILE A 219 11.16 13.25 -0.61
C ILE A 219 12.27 12.24 -0.88
N ILE A 220 13.04 12.49 -1.93
CA ILE A 220 14.32 11.83 -2.18
C ILE A 220 15.41 12.82 -1.81
N LEU A 221 16.42 12.35 -1.10
CA LEU A 221 17.62 13.09 -0.76
C LEU A 221 18.78 12.65 -1.68
N ASP A 222 19.49 13.63 -2.26
CA ASP A 222 20.75 13.32 -2.94
C ASP A 222 21.71 12.66 -1.94
N PRO A 223 22.30 11.50 -2.26
CA PRO A 223 23.26 10.81 -1.38
C PRO A 223 24.45 11.67 -0.98
N ASN A 224 24.79 12.69 -1.77
CA ASN A 224 25.89 13.61 -1.51
C ASN A 224 25.45 14.85 -0.71
N LEU A 225 24.17 14.98 -0.35
CA LEU A 225 23.65 16.10 0.41
C LEU A 225 24.34 16.20 1.76
N LYS A 226 25.06 17.31 1.98
CA LYS A 226 25.73 17.60 3.26
C LYS A 226 24.78 18.39 4.16
N VAL A 227 24.18 17.73 5.12
CA VAL A 227 23.42 18.39 6.17
C VAL A 227 24.39 19.14 7.10
N LYS A 228 24.31 20.47 7.11
CA LYS A 228 25.06 21.30 8.07
C LYS A 228 24.34 21.31 9.40
N GLY A 229 24.90 20.64 10.39
CA GLY A 229 24.41 20.67 11.78
C GLY A 229 24.86 19.45 12.58
N GLU A 230 25.04 19.64 13.89
CA GLU A 230 25.50 18.58 14.81
C GLU A 230 24.41 17.54 15.15
N ASP A 231 23.26 17.58 14.49
CA ASP A 231 22.15 16.68 14.83
C ASP A 231 22.34 15.30 14.20
N LYS A 232 23.26 14.55 14.80
CA LYS A 232 23.52 13.13 14.45
C LYS A 232 22.28 12.26 14.53
N ALA A 233 21.28 12.65 15.31
CA ALA A 233 20.02 11.93 15.45
C ALA A 233 19.16 12.04 14.19
N TYR A 234 19.13 13.22 13.55
CA TYR A 234 18.39 13.42 12.28
C TYR A 234 19.07 12.69 11.11
N ALA A 235 20.40 12.78 11.03
CA ALA A 235 21.18 12.04 10.03
C ALA A 235 21.03 10.51 10.22
N ALA A 236 20.97 10.02 11.47
CA ALA A 236 20.74 8.61 11.78
C ALA A 236 19.30 8.18 11.48
N ALA A 237 18.30 9.04 11.68
CA ALA A 237 16.90 8.77 11.32
C ALA A 237 16.73 8.68 9.80
N VAL A 238 17.36 9.57 9.05
CA VAL A 238 17.39 9.54 7.58
C VAL A 238 18.12 8.28 7.08
N GLN A 239 19.29 7.94 7.66
CA GLN A 239 20.01 6.71 7.32
C GLN A 239 19.28 5.44 7.76
N GLY A 240 18.55 5.46 8.86
CA GLY A 240 17.73 4.33 9.33
C GLY A 240 16.55 4.02 8.42
N ALA A 241 15.94 5.04 7.82
CA ALA A 241 14.90 4.87 6.80
C ALA A 241 15.46 4.25 5.50
N VAL A 242 16.74 4.49 5.19
CA VAL A 242 17.44 3.95 4.01
C VAL A 242 17.85 2.48 4.18
N GLY A 243 18.11 2.05 5.40
CA GLY A 243 18.67 0.72 5.70
C GLY A 243 17.69 -0.45 5.57
N GLY A 244 16.40 -0.19 5.32
CA GLY A 244 15.36 -1.22 5.24
C GLY A 244 14.97 -1.68 3.84
N ALA A 245 15.36 -0.96 2.81
CA ALA A 245 15.03 -1.28 1.41
C ALA A 245 16.28 -1.67 0.64
N ALA A 246 16.52 -2.97 0.54
CA ALA A 246 17.58 -3.47 -0.35
C ALA A 246 17.17 -3.24 -1.81
N GLY A 247 17.76 -2.26 -2.46
CA GLY A 247 17.59 -2.03 -3.90
C GLY A 247 17.33 -0.58 -4.32
N VAL A 248 16.77 0.25 -3.47
CA VAL A 248 16.57 1.67 -3.81
C VAL A 248 17.84 2.44 -3.48
N THR A 249 18.52 2.93 -4.52
CA THR A 249 19.79 3.68 -4.41
C THR A 249 19.61 5.11 -3.85
N HIS A 250 18.40 5.52 -3.52
CA HIS A 250 18.06 6.85 -3.03
C HIS A 250 17.37 6.77 -1.67
N ALA A 251 17.77 7.64 -0.75
CA ALA A 251 17.16 7.76 0.55
C ALA A 251 15.80 8.46 0.45
N ALA A 252 14.71 7.74 0.71
CA ALA A 252 13.40 8.35 0.87
C ALA A 252 13.16 8.75 2.33
N ALA A 253 12.79 9.99 2.58
CA ALA A 253 12.36 10.49 3.89
C ALA A 253 10.88 10.85 3.85
N THR A 254 10.16 10.43 4.88
CA THR A 254 8.76 10.77 5.06
C THR A 254 8.63 12.02 5.92
N LEU A 255 7.87 12.98 5.44
CA LEU A 255 7.55 14.20 6.17
C LEU A 255 6.21 13.98 6.89
N HIS A 256 6.21 14.11 8.23
CA HIS A 256 5.00 13.97 9.01
C HIS A 256 4.11 15.21 8.86
N THR A 257 2.81 14.97 8.71
CA THR A 257 1.79 16.02 8.58
C THR A 257 1.46 16.75 9.88
N ASP A 258 2.01 16.29 11.01
CA ASP A 258 1.67 16.79 12.35
C ASP A 258 2.46 18.04 12.78
N CYS A 259 3.34 18.56 11.94
CA CYS A 259 4.01 19.85 12.19
C CYS A 259 3.10 21.02 11.79
N GLU A 260 2.14 21.36 12.63
CA GLU A 260 1.59 22.72 12.58
C GLU A 260 2.74 23.70 12.88
N PRO A 261 2.97 24.72 12.04
CA PRO A 261 3.91 25.76 12.41
C PRO A 261 3.36 26.45 13.65
N ASN A 262 4.14 26.41 14.75
CA ASN A 262 3.85 27.20 15.93
C ASN A 262 3.53 28.65 15.50
N ARG A 263 2.36 29.11 15.89
CA ARG A 263 1.92 30.51 15.73
C ARG A 263 2.82 31.46 16.47
#